data_4b906fb180e0a2d047bfa94653c8be94
#
_entry.id   4b906fb180e0a2d047bfa94653c8be94
#
_cell.length_a   1.000
_cell.length_b   1.000
_cell.length_c   1.000
_cell.angle_alpha   90.00
_cell.angle_beta   90.00
_cell.angle_gamma   90.00
#
_symmetry.space_group_name_H-M   'P 1'
#
loop_
_entity.id
_entity.type
_entity.pdbx_description
1 polymer ?
#
loop_
_entity_poly.entity_id
_entity_poly.type
_entity_poly.pdbx_seq_one_letter_code
_entity_poly.pdbx_strand_id
1 'polypeptide(L)'
;HSLHVVCDMTVASRQEARFKQTDADVGSFDAGYGSAYLAKMVGQKFAREIFFLGRTYDAQRMYEMGAVNEVVDHADLEDAAIQMGREINGKSPTAQRMLKFAFNLTDDGLMGQQVFAGEATRLAYMTDEAVEGKEAFLEKRDPQWEQFPYYY
;
A
#
# COMPACT_ATOMS: atom_id res chain seq x y z
N HIS A 1 10.55 11.70 7.29
CA HIS A 1 10.79 10.25 7.23
C HIS A 1 9.48 9.46 7.11
N SER A 2 8.49 9.70 7.95
CA SER A 2 7.23 8.94 7.97
C SER A 2 6.42 9.01 6.68
N LEU A 3 6.54 10.09 5.89
CA LEU A 3 5.83 10.21 4.63
C LEU A 3 6.19 9.10 3.63
N HIS A 4 7.49 8.82 3.42
CA HIS A 4 7.90 7.76 2.50
C HIS A 4 7.51 6.36 3.00
N VAL A 5 7.45 6.18 4.33
CA VAL A 5 7.07 4.90 4.96
C VAL A 5 5.60 4.55 4.68
N VAL A 6 4.71 5.55 4.59
CA VAL A 6 3.29 5.32 4.29
C VAL A 6 2.97 5.31 2.79
N CYS A 7 3.96 5.61 1.93
CA CYS A 7 3.84 5.44 0.49
C CYS A 7 4.10 3.98 0.09
N ASP A 8 3.54 3.57 -1.05
CA ASP A 8 3.65 2.18 -1.51
C ASP A 8 5.07 1.80 -1.93
N MET A 9 5.82 2.76 -2.50
CA MET A 9 7.21 2.55 -2.96
C MET A 9 8.02 3.84 -2.82
N THR A 10 9.35 3.69 -2.75
CA THR A 10 10.30 4.79 -2.59
C THR A 10 11.47 4.62 -3.53
N VAL A 11 11.72 5.63 -4.37
CA VAL A 11 12.97 5.82 -5.11
C VAL A 11 13.77 6.91 -4.43
N ALA A 12 15.06 6.71 -4.20
CA ALA A 12 15.89 7.63 -3.45
C ALA A 12 17.11 8.10 -4.24
N SER A 13 17.45 9.39 -4.11
CA SER A 13 18.69 9.97 -4.63
C SER A 13 19.90 9.45 -3.86
N ARG A 14 20.88 8.90 -4.57
CA ARG A 14 22.15 8.44 -3.99
C ARG A 14 22.90 9.56 -3.29
N GLN A 15 22.94 10.74 -3.88
CA GLN A 15 23.72 11.85 -3.39
C GLN A 15 22.99 12.67 -2.31
N GLU A 16 21.67 12.89 -2.50
CA GLU A 16 20.95 13.90 -1.73
C GLU A 16 20.04 13.33 -0.63
N ALA A 17 19.58 12.07 -0.76
CA ALA A 17 18.65 11.52 0.22
C ALA A 17 19.32 11.32 1.58
N ARG A 18 18.65 11.83 2.62
CA ARG A 18 19.04 11.67 4.02
C ARG A 18 17.79 11.33 4.83
N PHE A 19 17.85 10.21 5.50
CA PHE A 19 16.75 9.70 6.31
C PHE A 19 17.11 9.81 7.79
N LYS A 20 16.27 10.46 8.54
CA LYS A 20 16.45 10.62 9.99
C LYS A 20 15.09 10.70 10.68
N GLN A 21 14.96 10.00 11.78
CA GLN A 21 13.83 10.15 12.70
C GLN A 21 14.32 10.98 13.89
N THR A 22 13.86 12.23 13.96
CA THR A 22 14.40 13.23 14.90
C THR A 22 13.63 13.37 16.20
N ASP A 23 12.51 12.65 16.34
CA ASP A 23 11.55 12.87 17.43
C ASP A 23 12.20 12.71 18.82
N ALA A 24 12.97 11.65 19.02
CA ALA A 24 13.63 11.39 20.29
C ALA A 24 14.65 12.49 20.66
N ASP A 25 15.28 13.12 19.66
CA ASP A 25 16.24 14.24 19.89
C ASP A 25 15.56 15.50 20.46
N VAL A 26 14.26 15.67 20.22
CA VAL A 26 13.48 16.84 20.59
C VAL A 26 12.37 16.56 21.61
N GLY A 27 12.38 15.38 22.22
CA GLY A 27 11.38 15.00 23.23
C GLY A 27 9.99 14.69 22.66
N SER A 28 9.91 14.37 21.36
CA SER A 28 8.70 13.93 20.67
C SER A 28 8.76 12.43 20.34
N PHE A 29 7.72 11.90 19.72
CA PHE A 29 7.67 10.52 19.25
C PHE A 29 6.64 10.36 18.13
N ASP A 30 6.96 9.52 17.14
CA ASP A 30 6.01 9.02 16.14
C ASP A 30 5.55 7.62 16.57
N ALA A 31 4.39 7.54 17.21
CA ALA A 31 3.78 6.28 17.65
C ALA A 31 2.68 5.78 16.71
N GLY A 32 2.53 6.42 15.54
CA GLY A 32 1.50 6.11 14.56
C GLY A 32 1.99 5.17 13.45
N TYR A 33 1.51 5.44 12.26
CA TYR A 33 1.83 4.64 11.07
C TYR A 33 3.33 4.63 10.75
N GLY A 34 4.06 5.73 10.98
CA GLY A 34 5.49 5.82 10.68
C GLY A 34 6.30 4.74 11.37
N SER A 35 6.16 4.58 12.69
CA SER A 35 6.88 3.54 13.44
C SER A 35 6.39 2.11 13.13
N ALA A 36 5.06 1.91 13.05
CA ALA A 36 4.46 0.61 12.85
C ALA A 36 4.79 0.02 11.46
N TYR A 37 4.65 0.82 10.40
CA TYR A 37 4.94 0.36 9.04
C TYR A 37 6.45 0.23 8.78
N LEU A 38 7.27 1.14 9.32
CA LEU A 38 8.71 0.98 9.20
C LEU A 38 9.18 -0.34 9.82
N ALA A 39 8.67 -0.70 11.00
CA ALA A 39 9.02 -1.96 11.65
C ALA A 39 8.64 -3.21 10.84
N LYS A 40 7.59 -3.12 10.02
CA LYS A 40 7.20 -4.19 9.09
C LYS A 40 8.10 -4.28 7.86
N MET A 41 8.54 -3.13 7.34
CA MET A 41 9.44 -3.07 6.18
C MET A 41 10.84 -3.57 6.51
N VAL A 42 11.45 -3.00 7.55
CA VAL A 42 12.88 -3.21 7.89
C VAL A 42 13.10 -4.21 9.02
N GLY A 43 12.04 -4.67 9.66
CA GLY A 43 12.10 -5.49 10.87
C GLY A 43 12.36 -4.68 12.14
N GLN A 44 12.02 -5.29 13.28
CA GLN A 44 12.03 -4.62 14.60
C GLN A 44 13.40 -4.07 15.00
N LYS A 45 14.49 -4.75 14.62
CA LYS A 45 15.84 -4.34 15.01
C LYS A 45 16.25 -3.03 14.34
N PHE A 46 16.11 -2.93 13.04
CA PHE A 46 16.44 -1.72 12.30
C PHE A 46 15.48 -0.56 12.61
N ALA A 47 14.18 -0.82 12.75
CA ALA A 47 13.24 0.21 13.15
C ALA A 47 13.60 0.83 14.50
N ARG A 48 13.91 0.00 15.52
CA ARG A 48 14.34 0.49 16.84
C ARG A 48 15.68 1.23 16.76
N GLU A 49 16.63 0.78 15.95
CA GLU A 49 17.88 1.49 15.72
C GLU A 49 17.62 2.91 15.18
N ILE A 50 16.77 3.03 14.15
CA ILE A 50 16.43 4.31 13.54
C ILE A 50 15.77 5.26 14.55
N PHE A 51 14.75 4.76 15.27
CA PHE A 51 13.97 5.58 16.19
C PHE A 51 14.71 5.92 17.50
N PHE A 52 15.44 4.96 18.06
CA PHE A 52 16.09 5.16 19.37
C PHE A 52 17.41 5.91 19.28
N LEU A 53 18.15 5.73 18.19
CA LEU A 53 19.46 6.38 18.04
C LEU A 53 19.38 7.70 17.27
N GLY A 54 18.30 7.98 16.54
CA GLY A 54 18.13 9.21 15.77
C GLY A 54 19.27 9.48 14.78
N ARG A 55 19.93 8.44 14.27
CA ARG A 55 21.03 8.56 13.31
C ARG A 55 20.52 8.96 11.95
N THR A 56 21.40 9.59 11.17
CA THR A 56 21.15 9.85 9.75
C THR A 56 21.63 8.67 8.91
N TYR A 57 20.77 8.22 8.00
CA TYR A 57 21.05 7.14 7.05
C TYR A 57 21.00 7.68 5.64
N ASP A 58 21.89 7.18 4.77
CA ASP A 58 21.86 7.47 3.34
C ASP A 58 20.89 6.55 2.58
N ALA A 59 20.70 6.82 1.29
CA ALA A 59 19.82 6.04 0.43
C ALA A 59 20.21 4.56 0.35
N GLN A 60 21.52 4.28 0.23
CA GLN A 60 22.03 2.92 0.09
C GLN A 60 21.74 2.10 1.35
N ARG A 61 21.96 2.68 2.53
CA ARG A 61 21.68 1.99 3.79
C ARG A 61 20.19 1.71 3.98
N MET A 62 19.31 2.65 3.61
CA MET A 62 17.87 2.44 3.67
C MET A 62 17.39 1.39 2.67
N TYR A 63 18.02 1.29 1.50
CA TYR A 63 17.79 0.21 0.54
C TYR A 63 18.18 -1.17 1.13
N GLU A 64 19.36 -1.28 1.74
CA GLU A 64 19.83 -2.52 2.38
C GLU A 64 18.93 -2.97 3.54
N MET A 65 18.33 -2.03 4.26
CA MET A 65 17.35 -2.31 5.32
C MET A 65 15.96 -2.69 4.77
N GLY A 66 15.67 -2.44 3.49
CA GLY A 66 14.38 -2.75 2.86
C GLY A 66 13.33 -1.64 2.93
N ALA A 67 13.73 -0.39 3.26
CA ALA A 67 12.83 0.76 3.31
C ALA A 67 12.80 1.58 2.01
N VAL A 68 13.71 1.33 1.08
CA VAL A 68 13.82 1.98 -0.23
C VAL A 68 13.84 0.92 -1.31
N ASN A 69 13.08 1.10 -2.38
CA ASN A 69 12.98 0.14 -3.48
C ASN A 69 14.11 0.27 -4.49
N GLU A 70 14.56 1.51 -4.73
CA GLU A 70 15.58 1.80 -5.73
C GLU A 70 16.40 3.02 -5.33
N VAL A 71 17.72 2.97 -5.64
CA VAL A 71 18.65 4.08 -5.42
C VAL A 71 19.28 4.45 -6.75
N VAL A 72 19.05 5.69 -7.19
CA VAL A 72 19.53 6.22 -8.47
C VAL A 72 20.34 7.48 -8.27
N ASP A 73 21.08 7.91 -9.29
CA ASP A 73 21.74 9.20 -9.26
C ASP A 73 20.70 10.33 -9.23
N HIS A 74 21.04 11.44 -8.58
CA HIS A 74 20.08 12.52 -8.34
C HIS A 74 19.47 13.06 -9.63
N ALA A 75 20.27 13.14 -10.70
CA ALA A 75 19.81 13.61 -12.01
C ALA A 75 18.72 12.71 -12.63
N ASP A 76 18.71 11.43 -12.27
CA ASP A 76 17.78 10.42 -12.83
C ASP A 76 16.57 10.15 -11.93
N LEU A 77 16.46 10.82 -10.77
CA LEU A 77 15.48 10.51 -9.73
C LEU A 77 14.03 10.59 -10.22
N GLU A 78 13.70 11.67 -10.90
CA GLU A 78 12.34 11.90 -11.40
C GLU A 78 11.99 10.93 -12.53
N ASP A 79 12.91 10.73 -13.47
CA ASP A 79 12.71 9.82 -14.59
C ASP A 79 12.55 8.36 -14.12
N ALA A 80 13.33 7.91 -13.15
CA ALA A 80 13.21 6.59 -12.55
C ALA A 80 11.84 6.40 -11.87
N ALA A 81 11.39 7.38 -11.09
CA ALA A 81 10.09 7.33 -10.43
C ALA A 81 8.93 7.33 -11.46
N ILE A 82 9.03 8.14 -12.51
CA ILE A 82 8.06 8.17 -13.61
C ILE A 82 8.03 6.84 -14.35
N GLN A 83 9.20 6.25 -14.63
CA GLN A 83 9.29 4.95 -15.30
C GLN A 83 8.64 3.83 -14.47
N MET A 84 8.88 3.79 -13.17
CA MET A 84 8.20 2.88 -12.25
C MET A 84 6.67 3.07 -12.29
N GLY A 85 6.19 4.31 -12.31
CA GLY A 85 4.78 4.63 -12.47
C GLY A 85 4.19 4.14 -13.81
N ARG A 86 4.95 4.25 -14.91
CA ARG A 86 4.54 3.73 -16.23
C ARG A 86 4.43 2.20 -16.23
N GLU A 87 5.34 1.51 -15.57
CA GLU A 87 5.28 0.06 -15.43
C GLU A 87 4.04 -0.40 -14.65
N ILE A 88 3.69 0.32 -13.57
CA ILE A 88 2.46 0.08 -12.81
C ILE A 88 1.24 0.31 -13.71
N ASN A 89 1.20 1.40 -14.47
CA ASN A 89 0.10 1.70 -15.38
C ASN A 89 -0.06 0.69 -16.52
N GLY A 90 0.98 -0.07 -16.84
CA GLY A 90 0.94 -1.20 -17.76
C GLY A 90 0.29 -2.48 -17.19
N LYS A 91 -0.11 -2.49 -15.92
CA LYS A 91 -0.75 -3.63 -15.27
C LYS A 91 -2.27 -3.42 -15.16
N SER A 92 -2.99 -4.49 -14.84
CA SER A 92 -4.45 -4.43 -14.62
C SER A 92 -4.81 -3.44 -13.51
N PRO A 93 -5.61 -2.40 -13.77
CA PRO A 93 -6.01 -1.43 -12.74
C PRO A 93 -6.83 -2.07 -11.60
N THR A 94 -7.67 -3.06 -11.92
CA THR A 94 -8.44 -3.78 -10.91
C THR A 94 -7.53 -4.63 -10.02
N ALA A 95 -6.57 -5.35 -10.61
CA ALA A 95 -5.61 -6.14 -9.84
C ALA A 95 -4.76 -5.26 -8.91
N GLN A 96 -4.24 -4.13 -9.40
CA GLN A 96 -3.47 -3.19 -8.59
C GLN A 96 -4.27 -2.65 -7.40
N ARG A 97 -5.52 -2.27 -7.63
CA ARG A 97 -6.42 -1.79 -6.57
C ARG A 97 -6.69 -2.86 -5.52
N MET A 98 -7.00 -4.08 -5.95
CA MET A 98 -7.28 -5.18 -5.02
C MET A 98 -6.05 -5.58 -4.21
N LEU A 99 -4.86 -5.58 -4.84
CA LEU A 99 -3.59 -5.84 -4.15
C LEU A 99 -3.31 -4.78 -3.07
N LYS A 100 -3.54 -3.50 -3.38
CA LYS A 100 -3.35 -2.43 -2.38
C LYS A 100 -4.25 -2.63 -1.15
N PHE A 101 -5.51 -2.97 -1.35
CA PHE A 101 -6.39 -3.31 -0.23
C PHE A 101 -5.92 -4.56 0.52
N ALA A 102 -5.51 -5.61 -0.20
CA ALA A 102 -5.04 -6.85 0.42
C ALA A 102 -3.80 -6.65 1.31
N PHE A 103 -2.84 -5.82 0.88
CA PHE A 103 -1.67 -5.49 1.69
C PHE A 103 -2.02 -4.78 3.00
N ASN A 104 -3.02 -3.91 2.98
CA ASN A 104 -3.39 -3.10 4.13
C ASN A 104 -4.40 -3.79 5.06
N LEU A 105 -5.19 -4.75 4.54
CA LEU A 105 -6.34 -5.34 5.24
C LEU A 105 -6.01 -5.89 6.63
N THR A 106 -4.89 -6.59 6.78
CA THR A 106 -4.47 -7.19 8.04
C THR A 106 -4.07 -6.15 9.10
N ASP A 107 -3.65 -4.98 8.66
CA ASP A 107 -3.15 -3.91 9.52
C ASP A 107 -4.26 -2.94 9.92
N ASP A 108 -5.17 -2.69 8.98
CA ASP A 108 -6.28 -1.74 9.17
C ASP A 108 -7.46 -2.37 9.93
N GLY A 109 -7.42 -3.67 10.19
CA GLY A 109 -8.42 -4.38 10.99
C GLY A 109 -9.84 -4.21 10.42
N LEU A 110 -10.83 -3.93 11.28
CA LEU A 110 -12.23 -3.78 10.88
C LEU A 110 -12.44 -2.61 9.88
N MET A 111 -11.65 -1.55 9.99
CA MET A 111 -11.72 -0.44 9.04
C MET A 111 -11.25 -0.88 7.65
N GLY A 112 -10.15 -1.63 7.57
CA GLY A 112 -9.68 -2.21 6.31
C GLY A 112 -10.69 -3.18 5.72
N GLN A 113 -11.34 -4.01 6.55
CA GLN A 113 -12.43 -4.89 6.14
C GLN A 113 -13.59 -4.10 5.51
N GLN A 114 -13.96 -2.96 6.09
CA GLN A 114 -15.04 -2.11 5.56
C GLN A 114 -14.66 -1.49 4.20
N VAL A 115 -13.43 -1.02 4.06
CA VAL A 115 -12.93 -0.47 2.78
C VAL A 115 -12.89 -1.56 1.70
N PHE A 116 -12.36 -2.73 2.03
CA PHE A 116 -12.35 -3.89 1.13
C PHE A 116 -13.78 -4.32 0.73
N ALA A 117 -14.71 -4.37 1.69
CA ALA A 117 -16.11 -4.73 1.44
C ALA A 117 -16.77 -3.76 0.44
N GLY A 118 -16.50 -2.47 0.52
CA GLY A 118 -16.98 -1.48 -0.45
C GLY A 118 -16.53 -1.78 -1.88
N GLU A 119 -15.26 -2.12 -2.07
CA GLU A 119 -14.72 -2.47 -3.39
C GLU A 119 -15.26 -3.83 -3.90
N ALA A 120 -15.35 -4.83 -3.02
CA ALA A 120 -15.91 -6.14 -3.37
C ALA A 120 -17.39 -6.00 -3.78
N THR A 121 -18.17 -5.20 -3.06
CA THR A 121 -19.57 -4.90 -3.39
C THR A 121 -19.68 -4.20 -4.75
N ARG A 122 -18.80 -3.22 -5.02
CA ARG A 122 -18.77 -2.54 -6.32
C ARG A 122 -18.53 -3.52 -7.47
N LEU A 123 -17.59 -4.45 -7.31
CA LEU A 123 -17.32 -5.49 -8.31
C LEU A 123 -18.49 -6.45 -8.47
N ALA A 124 -19.13 -6.85 -7.36
CA ALA A 124 -20.31 -7.72 -7.39
C ALA A 124 -21.46 -7.11 -8.18
N TYR A 125 -21.72 -5.80 -8.02
CA TYR A 125 -22.76 -5.10 -8.80
C TYR A 125 -22.47 -4.98 -10.30
N MET A 126 -21.29 -5.36 -10.76
CA MET A 126 -20.94 -5.41 -12.19
C MET A 126 -21.15 -6.80 -12.82
N THR A 127 -21.68 -7.75 -12.06
CA THR A 127 -21.93 -9.13 -12.52
C THR A 127 -23.36 -9.29 -13.06
N ASP A 128 -23.53 -10.29 -13.90
CA ASP A 128 -24.86 -10.68 -14.41
C ASP A 128 -25.78 -11.19 -13.29
N GLU A 129 -25.23 -11.78 -12.23
CA GLU A 129 -25.99 -12.17 -11.03
C GLU A 129 -26.65 -10.95 -10.35
N ALA A 130 -25.94 -9.83 -10.27
CA ALA A 130 -26.52 -8.61 -9.70
C ALA A 130 -27.61 -8.01 -10.59
N VAL A 131 -27.50 -8.15 -11.90
CA VAL A 131 -28.55 -7.77 -12.87
C VAL A 131 -29.80 -8.63 -12.64
N GLU A 132 -29.64 -9.96 -12.59
CA GLU A 132 -30.75 -10.88 -12.32
C GLU A 132 -31.45 -10.57 -10.99
N GLY A 133 -30.65 -10.37 -9.89
CA GLY A 133 -31.22 -10.04 -8.58
C GLY A 133 -32.03 -8.75 -8.59
N LYS A 134 -31.55 -7.72 -9.29
CA LYS A 134 -32.25 -6.45 -9.45
C LYS A 134 -33.56 -6.63 -10.26
N GLU A 135 -33.49 -7.31 -11.38
CA GLU A 135 -34.64 -7.49 -12.29
C GLU A 135 -35.70 -8.36 -11.61
N ALA A 136 -35.33 -9.47 -10.98
CA ALA A 136 -36.25 -10.33 -10.22
C ALA A 136 -36.98 -9.52 -9.12
N PHE A 137 -36.25 -8.66 -8.38
CA PHE A 137 -36.85 -7.80 -7.37
C PHE A 137 -37.89 -6.80 -7.95
N LEU A 138 -37.54 -6.16 -9.09
CA LEU A 138 -38.44 -5.18 -9.73
C LEU A 138 -39.67 -5.87 -10.34
N GLU A 139 -39.53 -7.07 -10.88
CA GLU A 139 -40.58 -7.86 -11.50
C GLU A 139 -41.40 -8.66 -10.47
N LYS A 140 -40.99 -8.65 -9.18
CA LYS A 140 -41.60 -9.39 -8.08
C LYS A 140 -41.70 -10.90 -8.35
N ARG A 141 -40.67 -11.47 -8.92
CA ARG A 141 -40.49 -12.89 -9.15
C ARG A 141 -39.28 -13.43 -8.36
N ASP A 142 -39.18 -14.75 -8.24
CA ASP A 142 -38.01 -15.41 -7.69
C ASP A 142 -36.82 -15.28 -8.65
N PRO A 143 -35.58 -15.01 -8.16
CA PRO A 143 -34.38 -14.99 -8.99
C PRO A 143 -34.02 -16.39 -9.48
N GLN A 144 -33.45 -16.46 -10.67
CA GLN A 144 -33.04 -17.73 -11.32
C GLN A 144 -31.53 -17.91 -11.17
N TRP A 145 -31.08 -18.30 -9.98
CA TRP A 145 -29.65 -18.44 -9.66
C TRP A 145 -29.00 -19.63 -10.33
N GLU A 146 -29.73 -20.66 -10.73
CA GLU A 146 -29.23 -21.88 -11.37
C GLU A 146 -28.59 -21.65 -12.74
N GLN A 147 -28.82 -20.51 -13.35
CA GLN A 147 -28.18 -20.14 -14.62
C GLN A 147 -26.72 -19.67 -14.45
N PHE A 148 -26.30 -19.37 -13.22
CA PHE A 148 -24.95 -18.88 -12.93
C PHE A 148 -24.08 -20.02 -12.37
N PRO A 149 -22.85 -20.19 -12.90
CA PRO A 149 -21.95 -21.21 -12.39
C PRO A 149 -21.42 -20.82 -11.01
N TYR A 150 -21.41 -21.76 -10.07
CA TYR A 150 -20.66 -21.62 -8.83
C TYR A 150 -19.19 -21.94 -9.09
N TYR A 151 -18.32 -20.99 -8.78
CA TYR A 151 -16.88 -21.19 -8.79
C TYR A 151 -16.44 -21.50 -7.35
N TYR A 152 -15.91 -22.69 -7.16
CA TYR A 152 -15.33 -23.12 -5.89
C TYR A 152 -13.81 -23.10 -5.96
#